data_1900470d559121a04bc535ba5e44636f
#
_entry.id   1900470d559121a04bc535ba5e44636f
#
_cell.length_a   1.000
_cell.length_b   1.000
_cell.length_c   1.000
_cell.angle_alpha   90.00
_cell.angle_beta   90.00
_cell.angle_gamma   90.00
#
_symmetry.space_group_name_H-M   'P 1'
#
loop_
_entity.id
_entity.type
_entity.pdbx_description
1 polymer ?
#
loop_
_entity_poly.entity_id
_entity_poly.type
_entity_poly.pdbx_seq_one_letter_code
_entity_poly.pdbx_strand_id
1 'polypeptide(L)'
;MQSNINLVEYESVTRIYNHHSLQNLKSLGGNRIQDNNIGILQSDTCKKAITIVFWDISGFSKLTKLFYLMDRENIILEILDEYYRIARSIIARNNGVWDKTIGDGIMSWFGFFEKNIPERNSGHDDGALDAINAAIELRNIFQNFKDKVKSAWNINGVNLDFNIKCGINTGQAHIGLVYDQFTAMGTNVNIASRLQEFAKGDQIIISNATMEKICLKGYNLRRISVNSDNLIKSFEDIDCCYEIL
;
A
#
# COMPACT_ATOMS: atom_id res chain seq x y z
N MET A 1 -25.34 -1.25 13.16
CA MET A 1 -25.15 -2.71 12.94
C MET A 1 -23.68 -2.91 12.59
N GLN A 2 -22.90 -3.36 13.56
CA GLN A 2 -21.48 -3.67 13.36
C GLN A 2 -21.39 -5.01 12.65
N SER A 3 -20.87 -5.02 11.42
CA SER A 3 -20.51 -6.25 10.73
C SER A 3 -19.23 -6.80 11.37
N ASN A 4 -19.38 -7.74 12.28
CA ASN A 4 -18.28 -8.58 12.74
C ASN A 4 -17.85 -9.47 11.56
N ILE A 5 -16.84 -9.04 10.80
CA ILE A 5 -16.15 -9.92 9.87
C ILE A 5 -15.31 -10.85 10.73
N ASN A 6 -15.64 -12.14 10.70
CA ASN A 6 -14.99 -13.16 11.49
C ASN A 6 -13.52 -13.30 11.04
N LEU A 7 -12.57 -13.17 11.95
CA LEU A 7 -11.12 -13.33 11.67
C LEU A 7 -10.81 -14.66 10.95
N VAL A 8 -11.59 -15.70 11.24
CA VAL A 8 -11.47 -17.04 10.61
C VAL A 8 -11.84 -17.01 9.13
N GLU A 9 -12.82 -16.20 8.71
CA GLU A 9 -13.16 -16.01 7.30
C GLU A 9 -12.06 -15.24 6.57
N TYR A 10 -11.44 -14.28 7.24
CA TYR A 10 -10.36 -13.49 6.67
C TYR A 10 -9.07 -14.31 6.45
N GLU A 11 -8.69 -15.16 7.42
CA GLU A 11 -7.54 -16.08 7.26
C GLU A 11 -7.80 -17.12 6.16
N SER A 12 -9.04 -17.61 6.03
CA SER A 12 -9.40 -18.53 4.96
C SER A 12 -9.36 -17.86 3.58
N VAL A 13 -9.81 -16.62 3.47
CA VAL A 13 -9.73 -15.82 2.24
C VAL A 13 -8.26 -15.54 1.87
N THR A 14 -7.40 -15.18 2.82
CA THR A 14 -5.98 -14.95 2.57
C THR A 14 -5.25 -16.24 2.20
N ARG A 15 -5.59 -17.39 2.80
CA ARG A 15 -5.08 -18.71 2.40
C ARG A 15 -5.57 -19.12 1.02
N ILE A 16 -6.84 -18.88 0.70
CA ILE A 16 -7.41 -19.18 -0.63
C ILE A 16 -6.78 -18.27 -1.68
N TYR A 17 -6.59 -16.98 -1.40
CA TYR A 17 -5.90 -16.05 -2.29
C TYR A 17 -4.44 -16.45 -2.52
N ASN A 18 -3.70 -16.81 -1.47
CA ASN A 18 -2.34 -17.30 -1.60
C ASN A 18 -2.28 -18.64 -2.36
N HIS A 19 -3.23 -19.56 -2.13
CA HIS A 19 -3.26 -20.85 -2.81
C HIS A 19 -3.68 -20.75 -4.29
N HIS A 20 -4.66 -19.88 -4.62
CA HIS A 20 -5.07 -19.62 -6.01
C HIS A 20 -4.00 -18.82 -6.78
N SER A 21 -3.32 -17.87 -6.13
CA SER A 21 -2.21 -17.13 -6.72
C SER A 21 -1.03 -18.04 -7.04
N LEU A 22 -0.70 -18.99 -6.15
CA LEU A 22 0.32 -20.01 -6.37
C LEU A 22 -0.06 -21.00 -7.49
N GLN A 23 -1.36 -21.37 -7.61
CA GLN A 23 -1.82 -22.24 -8.70
C GLN A 23 -1.80 -21.51 -10.05
N ASN A 24 -2.18 -20.22 -10.08
CA ASN A 24 -2.12 -19.41 -11.30
C ASN A 24 -0.68 -19.13 -11.73
N LEU A 25 0.26 -18.92 -10.79
CA LEU A 25 1.68 -18.81 -11.11
C LEU A 25 2.24 -20.14 -11.67
N LYS A 26 1.81 -21.28 -11.16
CA LYS A 26 2.19 -22.60 -11.70
C LYS A 26 1.59 -22.88 -13.07
N SER A 27 0.42 -22.33 -13.40
CA SER A 27 -0.23 -22.49 -14.71
C SER A 27 0.34 -21.56 -15.80
N LEU A 28 1.07 -20.51 -15.45
CA LEU A 28 1.71 -19.57 -16.37
C LEU A 28 3.02 -20.12 -17.00
N GLY A 29 3.30 -21.40 -16.81
CA GLY A 29 4.18 -22.18 -17.67
C GLY A 29 5.67 -21.92 -17.50
N GLY A 30 6.25 -22.53 -16.50
CA GLY A 30 7.69 -22.69 -16.43
C GLY A 30 8.17 -23.80 -17.38
N ASN A 31 8.65 -23.48 -18.56
CA ASN A 31 9.55 -24.37 -19.30
C ASN A 31 10.88 -24.39 -18.55
N ARG A 32 11.17 -25.51 -17.88
CA ARG A 32 12.49 -25.78 -17.31
C ARG A 32 13.49 -25.91 -18.45
N ILE A 33 14.33 -24.92 -18.65
CA ILE A 33 15.57 -25.07 -19.41
C ILE A 33 16.63 -25.50 -18.40
N GLN A 34 17.12 -26.75 -18.56
CA GLN A 34 18.28 -27.22 -17.84
C GLN A 34 19.52 -26.55 -18.47
N ASP A 35 20.01 -25.48 -17.90
CA ASP A 35 21.36 -25.00 -18.11
C ASP A 35 22.19 -25.25 -16.86
N ASN A 36 23.15 -26.16 -17.01
CA ASN A 36 24.17 -26.49 -16.02
C ASN A 36 25.21 -25.38 -15.94
N ASN A 37 24.92 -24.25 -15.27
CA ASN A 37 25.96 -23.39 -14.71
C ASN A 37 25.32 -22.33 -13.81
N ILE A 38 25.66 -22.43 -12.50
CA ILE A 38 25.32 -21.48 -11.43
C ILE A 38 23.81 -21.22 -11.36
N GLY A 39 23.14 -22.04 -10.54
CA GLY A 39 21.68 -21.99 -10.36
C GLY A 39 21.18 -20.68 -9.79
N ILE A 40 21.00 -19.70 -10.63
CA ILE A 40 19.99 -18.68 -10.41
C ILE A 40 18.69 -19.42 -10.69
N LEU A 41 18.03 -19.86 -9.61
CA LEU A 41 16.68 -20.38 -9.68
C LEU A 41 15.87 -19.37 -10.50
N GLN A 42 15.34 -19.80 -11.66
CA GLN A 42 14.27 -19.04 -12.31
C GLN A 42 13.11 -19.03 -11.31
N SER A 43 13.05 -17.96 -10.52
CA SER A 43 11.92 -17.71 -9.63
C SER A 43 10.69 -17.60 -10.52
N ASP A 44 9.60 -18.28 -10.14
CA ASP A 44 8.28 -18.12 -10.76
C ASP A 44 7.83 -16.65 -10.55
N THR A 45 8.31 -15.76 -11.41
CA THR A 45 7.99 -14.33 -11.39
C THR A 45 7.15 -13.98 -12.59
N CYS A 46 6.14 -13.15 -12.39
CA CYS A 46 5.40 -12.53 -13.47
C CYS A 46 5.65 -11.02 -13.51
N LYS A 47 5.66 -10.45 -14.72
CA LYS A 47 5.70 -9.01 -14.92
C LYS A 47 4.30 -8.52 -15.26
N LYS A 48 3.74 -7.63 -14.42
CA LYS A 48 2.37 -7.13 -14.59
C LYS A 48 2.30 -5.64 -14.28
N ALA A 49 1.42 -4.92 -14.98
CA ALA A 49 1.04 -3.56 -14.60
C ALA A 49 0.12 -3.64 -13.37
N ILE A 50 0.54 -2.99 -12.29
CA ILE A 50 -0.18 -2.91 -11.02
C ILE A 50 -0.08 -1.51 -10.45
N THR A 51 -0.92 -1.21 -9.48
CA THR A 51 -0.81 0.02 -8.69
C THR A 51 -0.28 -0.29 -7.31
N ILE A 52 0.86 0.29 -6.99
CA ILE A 52 1.59 0.10 -5.75
C ILE A 52 1.27 1.25 -4.80
N VAL A 53 1.05 0.93 -3.54
CA VAL A 53 0.72 1.90 -2.50
C VAL A 53 1.60 1.68 -1.28
N PHE A 54 2.21 2.78 -0.82
CA PHE A 54 2.88 2.85 0.47
C PHE A 54 2.12 3.78 1.39
N TRP A 55 1.87 3.34 2.62
CA TRP A 55 1.38 4.15 3.71
C TRP A 55 2.42 4.23 4.82
N ASP A 56 2.39 5.30 5.59
CA ASP A 56 3.28 5.50 6.73
C ASP A 56 2.62 6.47 7.73
N ILE A 57 2.92 6.30 9.02
CA ILE A 57 2.38 7.18 10.05
C ILE A 57 3.38 8.30 10.33
N SER A 58 3.16 9.48 9.78
CA SER A 58 3.99 10.64 10.12
C SER A 58 3.86 10.98 11.61
N GLY A 59 5.01 11.24 12.26
CA GLY A 59 5.02 11.52 13.70
C GLY A 59 5.04 10.28 14.60
N PHE A 60 5.06 9.06 14.05
CA PHE A 60 5.07 7.83 14.84
C PHE A 60 6.25 7.74 15.81
N SER A 61 7.46 8.16 15.41
CA SER A 61 8.62 8.21 16.31
C SER A 61 8.41 9.14 17.52
N LYS A 62 7.63 10.22 17.36
CA LYS A 62 7.26 11.10 18.49
C LYS A 62 6.26 10.41 19.43
N LEU A 63 5.32 9.66 18.85
CA LEU A 63 4.36 8.85 19.61
C LEU A 63 5.10 7.77 20.42
N THR A 64 6.02 7.04 19.80
CA THR A 64 6.85 6.02 20.46
C THR A 64 7.65 6.64 21.61
N LYS A 65 8.31 7.79 21.36
CA LYS A 65 9.08 8.49 22.40
C LYS A 65 8.18 8.93 23.56
N LEU A 66 6.96 9.37 23.31
CA LEU A 66 6.00 9.74 24.37
C LEU A 66 5.71 8.54 25.28
N PHE A 67 5.36 7.38 24.70
CA PHE A 67 5.06 6.18 25.49
C PHE A 67 6.30 5.64 26.21
N TYR A 68 7.50 5.75 25.62
CA TYR A 68 8.75 5.47 26.31
C TYR A 68 8.91 6.30 27.58
N LEU A 69 8.68 7.62 27.50
CA LEU A 69 8.80 8.51 28.64
C LEU A 69 7.71 8.26 29.72
N MET A 70 6.62 7.61 29.36
CA MET A 70 5.54 7.21 30.27
C MET A 70 5.74 5.79 30.83
N ASP A 71 6.83 5.10 30.48
CA ASP A 71 7.09 3.70 30.82
C ASP A 71 5.95 2.76 30.33
N ARG A 72 5.48 2.99 29.11
CA ARG A 72 4.33 2.32 28.49
C ARG A 72 4.57 1.92 27.02
N GLU A 73 5.79 1.51 26.68
CA GLU A 73 6.15 1.18 25.28
C GLU A 73 5.34 0.01 24.71
N ASN A 74 4.84 -0.90 25.55
CA ASN A 74 3.99 -2.01 25.13
C ASN A 74 2.73 -1.52 24.37
N ILE A 75 2.24 -0.32 24.67
CA ILE A 75 1.07 0.28 24.01
C ILE A 75 1.30 0.48 22.51
N ILE A 76 2.54 0.71 22.09
CA ILE A 76 2.88 0.87 20.68
C ILE A 76 2.52 -0.38 19.87
N LEU A 77 2.70 -1.58 20.45
CA LEU A 77 2.32 -2.83 19.78
C LEU A 77 0.80 -2.94 19.61
N GLU A 78 0.03 -2.50 20.59
CA GLU A 78 -1.44 -2.49 20.54
C GLU A 78 -1.94 -1.50 19.49
N ILE A 79 -1.34 -0.31 19.41
CA ILE A 79 -1.63 0.72 18.41
C ILE A 79 -1.34 0.21 17.00
N LEU A 80 -0.18 -0.43 16.79
CA LEU A 80 0.20 -0.99 15.49
C LEU A 80 -0.70 -2.16 15.09
N ASP A 81 -1.01 -3.07 16.01
CA ASP A 81 -1.89 -4.21 15.73
C ASP A 81 -3.27 -3.74 15.27
N GLU A 82 -3.87 -2.76 15.98
CA GLU A 82 -5.17 -2.22 15.59
C GLU A 82 -5.09 -1.48 14.24
N TYR A 83 -4.06 -0.66 14.02
CA TYR A 83 -3.82 0.02 12.76
C TYR A 83 -3.70 -0.96 11.59
N TYR A 84 -2.88 -2.01 11.75
CA TYR A 84 -2.69 -3.02 10.71
C TYR A 84 -3.96 -3.81 10.42
N ARG A 85 -4.77 -4.15 11.43
CA ARG A 85 -6.08 -4.80 11.23
C ARG A 85 -7.02 -3.93 10.39
N ILE A 86 -7.10 -2.64 10.70
CA ILE A 86 -7.91 -1.68 9.94
C ILE A 86 -7.42 -1.60 8.50
N ALA A 87 -6.13 -1.34 8.30
CA ALA A 87 -5.54 -1.18 6.97
C ALA A 87 -5.70 -2.45 6.13
N ARG A 88 -5.45 -3.63 6.72
CA ARG A 88 -5.59 -4.92 6.04
C ARG A 88 -7.01 -5.17 5.58
N SER A 89 -8.01 -4.85 6.40
CA SER A 89 -9.42 -4.96 6.04
C SER A 89 -9.78 -4.03 4.87
N ILE A 90 -9.27 -2.80 4.87
CA ILE A 90 -9.50 -1.82 3.79
C ILE A 90 -8.86 -2.30 2.48
N ILE A 91 -7.60 -2.73 2.52
CA ILE A 91 -6.88 -3.24 1.36
C ILE A 91 -7.64 -4.42 0.75
N ALA A 92 -8.05 -5.39 1.56
CA ALA A 92 -8.74 -6.59 1.09
C ALA A 92 -10.09 -6.29 0.42
N ARG A 93 -10.93 -5.43 1.02
CA ARG A 93 -12.24 -5.09 0.45
C ARG A 93 -12.16 -4.21 -0.80
N ASN A 94 -11.01 -3.57 -1.03
CA ASN A 94 -10.71 -2.86 -2.27
C ASN A 94 -9.87 -3.70 -3.25
N ASN A 95 -9.92 -5.03 -3.17
CA ASN A 95 -9.23 -5.98 -4.06
C ASN A 95 -7.70 -5.83 -4.08
N GLY A 96 -7.12 -5.32 -3.02
CA GLY A 96 -5.67 -5.17 -2.86
C GLY A 96 -5.01 -6.39 -2.24
N VAL A 97 -3.71 -6.49 -2.43
CA VAL A 97 -2.84 -7.47 -1.80
C VAL A 97 -2.01 -6.77 -0.74
N TRP A 98 -2.03 -7.30 0.47
CA TRP A 98 -1.09 -6.92 1.52
C TRP A 98 0.27 -7.53 1.21
N ASP A 99 1.28 -6.70 0.98
CA ASP A 99 2.65 -7.16 0.72
C ASP A 99 3.41 -7.36 2.04
N LYS A 100 3.73 -6.27 2.71
CA LYS A 100 4.52 -6.30 3.96
C LYS A 100 4.32 -5.06 4.82
N THR A 101 4.77 -5.16 6.08
CA THR A 101 4.99 -4.02 6.97
C THR A 101 6.45 -3.58 6.92
N ILE A 102 6.68 -2.28 7.07
CA ILE A 102 8.02 -1.66 7.13
C ILE A 102 7.98 -0.66 8.29
N GLY A 103 8.32 -1.13 9.49
CA GLY A 103 8.11 -0.33 10.72
C GLY A 103 6.62 -0.04 10.92
N ASP A 104 6.23 1.23 11.00
CA ASP A 104 4.83 1.68 11.01
C ASP A 104 4.24 1.85 9.60
N GLY A 105 5.04 1.61 8.58
CA GLY A 105 4.62 1.66 7.19
C GLY A 105 4.03 0.34 6.67
N ILE A 106 3.25 0.45 5.61
CA ILE A 106 2.62 -0.69 4.92
C ILE A 106 2.90 -0.56 3.43
N MET A 107 3.28 -1.66 2.80
CA MET A 107 3.26 -1.81 1.35
C MET A 107 2.10 -2.69 0.94
N SER A 108 1.36 -2.26 -0.06
CA SER A 108 0.33 -3.07 -0.73
C SER A 108 0.29 -2.75 -2.23
N TRP A 109 -0.41 -3.57 -2.98
CA TRP A 109 -0.59 -3.36 -4.41
C TRP A 109 -1.93 -3.90 -4.90
N PHE A 110 -2.41 -3.37 -6.04
CA PHE A 110 -3.74 -3.58 -6.59
C PHE A 110 -3.64 -3.91 -8.09
N GLY A 111 -4.69 -4.50 -8.67
CA GLY A 111 -4.74 -4.82 -10.09
C GLY A 111 -4.12 -6.17 -10.47
N PHE A 112 -3.82 -7.01 -9.50
CA PHE A 112 -3.27 -8.36 -9.77
C PHE A 112 -4.38 -9.33 -10.16
N PHE A 113 -5.50 -9.29 -9.47
CA PHE A 113 -6.63 -10.18 -9.73
C PHE A 113 -7.53 -9.61 -10.82
N GLU A 114 -7.86 -10.43 -11.80
CA GLU A 114 -8.83 -10.06 -12.82
C GLU A 114 -10.22 -9.99 -12.18
N LYS A 115 -10.89 -8.86 -12.36
CA LYS A 115 -12.29 -8.76 -11.99
C LYS A 115 -13.11 -9.49 -13.04
N ASN A 116 -13.84 -10.52 -12.65
CA ASN A 116 -14.86 -11.18 -13.48
C ASN A 116 -16.08 -10.24 -13.68
N ILE A 117 -15.87 -9.11 -14.35
CA ILE A 117 -16.94 -8.19 -14.73
C ILE A 117 -17.17 -8.36 -16.23
N PRO A 118 -18.35 -8.86 -16.68
CA PRO A 118 -18.62 -9.21 -18.08
C PRO A 118 -18.58 -8.05 -19.07
N GLU A 119 -18.56 -6.80 -18.65
CA GLU A 119 -18.78 -5.64 -19.53
C GLU A 119 -17.83 -4.45 -19.27
N ARG A 120 -16.53 -4.66 -19.21
CA ARG A 120 -15.61 -3.54 -19.41
C ARG A 120 -14.66 -3.84 -20.56
N ASN A 121 -14.80 -3.03 -21.63
CA ASN A 121 -13.86 -2.96 -22.73
C ASN A 121 -12.41 -3.13 -22.24
N SER A 122 -11.79 -4.17 -22.68
CA SER A 122 -10.40 -4.56 -22.86
C SER A 122 -9.27 -3.58 -22.46
N GLY A 123 -9.35 -2.94 -21.31
CA GLY A 123 -8.18 -2.34 -20.67
C GLY A 123 -7.83 -3.18 -19.46
N HIS A 124 -6.61 -3.71 -19.37
CA HIS A 124 -6.15 -4.35 -18.15
C HIS A 124 -6.39 -3.43 -16.97
N ASP A 125 -7.21 -3.86 -16.01
CA ASP A 125 -7.42 -3.14 -14.76
C ASP A 125 -6.12 -3.21 -13.95
N ASP A 126 -5.36 -2.11 -13.93
CA ASP A 126 -4.12 -1.98 -13.16
C ASP A 126 -4.36 -1.69 -11.68
N GLY A 127 -5.63 -1.63 -11.25
CA GLY A 127 -6.04 -1.42 -9.87
C GLY A 127 -5.95 0.02 -9.36
N ALA A 128 -5.74 1.01 -10.23
CA ALA A 128 -5.55 2.39 -9.82
C ALA A 128 -6.76 2.96 -9.04
N LEU A 129 -7.98 2.66 -9.47
CA LEU A 129 -9.20 3.09 -8.78
C LEU A 129 -9.35 2.44 -7.41
N ASP A 130 -9.09 1.14 -7.32
CA ASP A 130 -9.17 0.40 -6.07
C ASP A 130 -8.13 0.90 -5.07
N ALA A 131 -6.90 1.17 -5.53
CA ALA A 131 -5.83 1.74 -4.73
C ALA A 131 -6.19 3.10 -4.16
N ILE A 132 -6.77 3.98 -4.97
CA ILE A 132 -7.18 5.33 -4.53
C ILE A 132 -8.35 5.25 -3.54
N ASN A 133 -9.35 4.41 -3.81
CA ASN A 133 -10.46 4.21 -2.90
C ASN A 133 -9.96 3.70 -1.54
N ALA A 134 -9.06 2.72 -1.53
CA ALA A 134 -8.44 2.23 -0.30
C ALA A 134 -7.66 3.33 0.44
N ALA A 135 -6.92 4.18 -0.29
CA ALA A 135 -6.14 5.26 0.31
C ALA A 135 -7.03 6.34 0.94
N ILE A 136 -8.08 6.76 0.24
CA ILE A 136 -9.05 7.74 0.77
C ILE A 136 -9.77 7.16 1.99
N GLU A 137 -10.19 5.90 1.92
CA GLU A 137 -10.90 5.26 3.00
C GLU A 137 -10.01 5.12 4.25
N LEU A 138 -8.76 4.70 4.09
CA LEU A 138 -7.83 4.59 5.20
C LEU A 138 -7.53 5.96 5.81
N ARG A 139 -7.30 7.00 5.00
CA ARG A 139 -7.14 8.38 5.48
C ARG A 139 -8.32 8.83 6.34
N ASN A 140 -9.55 8.58 5.89
CA ASN A 140 -10.76 9.00 6.61
C ASN A 140 -10.94 8.23 7.92
N ILE A 141 -10.71 6.93 7.93
CA ILE A 141 -10.82 6.12 9.14
C ILE A 141 -9.70 6.43 10.13
N PHE A 142 -8.51 6.78 9.64
CA PHE A 142 -7.36 7.11 10.48
C PHE A 142 -7.61 8.31 11.40
N GLN A 143 -8.47 9.25 11.02
CA GLN A 143 -8.85 10.37 11.91
C GLN A 143 -9.55 9.85 13.17
N ASN A 144 -10.54 8.97 13.01
CA ASN A 144 -11.22 8.35 14.14
C ASN A 144 -10.29 7.47 14.97
N PHE A 145 -9.39 6.74 14.32
CA PHE A 145 -8.36 5.93 14.98
C PHE A 145 -7.45 6.81 15.84
N LYS A 146 -6.98 7.94 15.32
CA LYS A 146 -6.16 8.92 16.04
C LYS A 146 -6.85 9.44 17.29
N ASP A 147 -8.13 9.81 17.20
CA ASP A 147 -8.92 10.28 18.32
C ASP A 147 -9.13 9.18 19.37
N LYS A 148 -9.36 7.96 18.94
CA LYS A 148 -9.45 6.79 19.82
C LYS A 148 -8.14 6.56 20.58
N VAL A 149 -6.99 6.60 19.91
CA VAL A 149 -5.66 6.45 20.55
C VAL A 149 -5.46 7.55 21.59
N LYS A 150 -5.73 8.81 21.25
CA LYS A 150 -5.59 9.94 22.19
C LYS A 150 -6.48 9.80 23.42
N SER A 151 -7.72 9.38 23.24
CA SER A 151 -8.67 9.20 24.34
C SER A 151 -8.35 7.99 25.21
N ALA A 152 -8.07 6.85 24.61
CA ALA A 152 -7.81 5.59 25.33
C ALA A 152 -6.58 5.69 26.26
N TRP A 153 -5.58 6.45 25.84
CA TRP A 153 -4.32 6.57 26.58
C TRP A 153 -4.17 7.89 27.34
N ASN A 154 -5.24 8.68 27.40
CA ASN A 154 -5.30 9.97 28.10
C ASN A 154 -4.20 10.95 27.69
N ILE A 155 -3.92 11.01 26.39
CA ILE A 155 -2.92 11.93 25.80
C ILE A 155 -3.55 13.11 25.05
N ASN A 156 -4.83 13.40 25.32
CA ASN A 156 -5.58 14.48 24.67
C ASN A 156 -4.93 15.87 24.86
N GLY A 157 -4.27 16.11 26.00
CA GLY A 157 -3.57 17.36 26.31
C GLY A 157 -2.17 17.47 25.69
N VAL A 158 -1.68 16.41 25.05
CA VAL A 158 -0.36 16.40 24.44
C VAL A 158 -0.46 16.90 23.01
N ASN A 159 0.34 17.91 22.67
CA ASN A 159 0.46 18.38 21.28
C ASN A 159 1.25 17.34 20.45
N LEU A 160 0.62 16.22 20.18
CA LEU A 160 1.13 15.15 19.37
C LEU A 160 0.28 15.04 18.11
N ASP A 161 0.88 15.43 17.00
CA ASP A 161 0.28 15.27 15.69
C ASP A 161 0.91 14.07 14.99
N PHE A 162 0.10 13.03 14.79
CA PHE A 162 0.46 11.88 13.98
C PHE A 162 -0.67 11.64 12.96
N ASN A 163 -0.27 11.46 11.70
CA ASN A 163 -1.17 11.45 10.56
C ASN A 163 -0.73 10.35 9.60
N ILE A 164 -1.64 9.88 8.76
CA ILE A 164 -1.26 8.93 7.72
C ILE A 164 -0.85 9.67 6.45
N LYS A 165 0.24 9.24 5.83
CA LYS A 165 0.69 9.73 4.52
C LYS A 165 0.77 8.58 3.55
N CYS A 166 0.49 8.85 2.27
CA CYS A 166 0.34 7.82 1.26
C CYS A 166 1.03 8.23 -0.05
N GLY A 167 1.74 7.28 -0.67
CA GLY A 167 2.31 7.41 -2.00
C GLY A 167 1.81 6.31 -2.92
N ILE A 168 1.34 6.67 -4.13
CA ILE A 168 0.74 5.74 -5.08
C ILE A 168 1.40 5.89 -6.45
N ASN A 169 1.82 4.77 -7.04
CA ASN A 169 2.33 4.74 -8.39
C ASN A 169 1.80 3.52 -9.15
N THR A 170 1.44 3.73 -10.42
CA THR A 170 0.99 2.69 -11.34
C THR A 170 2.07 2.39 -12.36
N GLY A 171 2.39 1.12 -12.55
CA GLY A 171 3.38 0.71 -13.55
C GLY A 171 3.72 -0.77 -13.50
N GLN A 172 4.64 -1.18 -14.39
CA GLN A 172 5.10 -2.55 -14.47
C GLN A 172 5.95 -2.92 -13.25
N ALA A 173 5.62 -4.02 -12.60
CA ALA A 173 6.41 -4.60 -11.51
C ALA A 173 6.63 -6.08 -11.74
N HIS A 174 7.69 -6.62 -11.17
CA HIS A 174 7.92 -8.05 -11.07
C HIS A 174 7.30 -8.56 -9.77
N ILE A 175 6.46 -9.57 -9.89
CA ILE A 175 5.73 -10.17 -8.77
C ILE A 175 6.16 -11.61 -8.65
N GLY A 176 6.55 -12.04 -7.47
CA GLY A 176 7.04 -13.39 -7.25
C GLY A 176 7.31 -13.69 -5.78
N LEU A 177 7.83 -14.89 -5.52
CA LEU A 177 8.22 -15.34 -4.19
C LEU A 177 9.67 -14.96 -3.90
N VAL A 178 9.88 -14.25 -2.80
CA VAL A 178 11.21 -13.97 -2.26
C VAL A 178 11.21 -14.47 -0.83
N TYR A 179 12.00 -15.50 -0.54
CA TYR A 179 12.05 -16.13 0.79
C TYR A 179 10.65 -16.43 1.35
N ASP A 180 9.87 -17.20 0.55
CA ASP A 180 8.48 -17.59 0.86
C ASP A 180 7.46 -16.43 1.02
N GLN A 181 7.89 -15.19 0.78
CA GLN A 181 7.03 -14.02 0.79
C GLN A 181 6.66 -13.62 -0.65
N PHE A 182 5.35 -13.59 -0.93
CA PHE A 182 4.82 -13.08 -2.20
C PHE A 182 4.89 -11.55 -2.20
N THR A 183 5.69 -10.98 -3.10
CA THR A 183 5.99 -9.55 -3.11
C THR A 183 6.14 -8.99 -4.51
N ALA A 184 5.92 -7.68 -4.65
CA ALA A 184 6.20 -6.92 -5.85
C ALA A 184 7.54 -6.18 -5.74
N MET A 185 8.32 -6.15 -6.84
CA MET A 185 9.62 -5.49 -6.91
C MET A 185 9.78 -4.74 -8.24
N GLY A 186 10.60 -3.70 -8.22
CA GLY A 186 11.00 -2.93 -9.41
C GLY A 186 10.98 -1.42 -9.20
N THR A 187 11.38 -0.68 -10.23
CA THR A 187 11.47 0.79 -10.19
C THR A 187 10.15 1.45 -9.81
N ASN A 188 9.01 0.92 -10.31
CA ASN A 188 7.70 1.48 -10.00
C ASN A 188 7.30 1.30 -8.52
N VAL A 189 7.81 0.27 -7.85
CA VAL A 189 7.66 0.10 -6.39
C VAL A 189 8.45 1.19 -5.65
N ASN A 190 9.68 1.46 -6.10
CA ASN A 190 10.51 2.51 -5.51
C ASN A 190 9.89 3.91 -5.69
N ILE A 191 9.30 4.20 -6.85
CA ILE A 191 8.59 5.47 -7.11
C ILE A 191 7.45 5.65 -6.08
N ALA A 192 6.62 4.64 -5.87
CA ALA A 192 5.52 4.72 -4.89
C ALA A 192 6.05 5.00 -3.46
N SER A 193 7.15 4.34 -3.05
CA SER A 193 7.80 4.60 -1.77
C SER A 193 8.31 6.05 -1.66
N ARG A 194 8.92 6.59 -2.71
CA ARG A 194 9.42 7.97 -2.71
C ARG A 194 8.30 9.02 -2.71
N LEU A 195 7.20 8.75 -3.39
CA LEU A 195 6.00 9.60 -3.32
C LEU A 195 5.43 9.62 -1.89
N GLN A 196 5.48 8.49 -1.17
CA GLN A 196 5.08 8.41 0.22
C GLN A 196 6.05 9.22 1.12
N GLU A 197 7.37 9.13 0.90
CA GLU A 197 8.35 9.96 1.61
C GLU A 197 8.13 11.46 1.37
N PHE A 198 7.78 11.83 0.15
CA PHE A 198 7.49 13.20 -0.26
C PHE A 198 6.20 13.75 0.36
N ALA A 199 5.20 12.89 0.61
CA ALA A 199 3.93 13.26 1.23
C ALA A 199 4.14 13.80 2.66
N LYS A 200 3.34 14.81 3.03
CA LYS A 200 3.24 15.37 4.38
C LYS A 200 1.92 14.92 4.99
N GLY A 201 1.78 14.97 6.29
CA GLY A 201 0.65 14.42 7.03
C GLY A 201 -0.69 14.46 6.29
N ASP A 202 -1.46 13.42 6.33
CA ASP A 202 -2.76 13.18 5.67
C ASP A 202 -2.78 13.34 4.12
N GLN A 203 -1.63 13.58 3.47
CA GLN A 203 -1.58 13.67 2.01
C GLN A 203 -1.56 12.29 1.34
N ILE A 204 -2.32 12.19 0.25
CA ILE A 204 -2.24 11.10 -0.70
C ILE A 204 -1.60 11.64 -1.98
N ILE A 205 -0.37 11.26 -2.24
CA ILE A 205 0.39 11.70 -3.41
C ILE A 205 0.43 10.60 -4.45
N ILE A 206 0.07 10.93 -5.68
CA ILE A 206 0.04 10.00 -6.80
C ILE A 206 0.98 10.44 -7.91
N SER A 207 1.53 9.48 -8.65
CA SER A 207 2.33 9.75 -9.85
C SER A 207 1.47 10.24 -11.02
N ASN A 208 2.12 10.81 -12.05
CA ASN A 208 1.46 11.11 -13.31
C ASN A 208 0.85 9.86 -13.95
N ALA A 209 1.56 8.72 -13.92
CA ALA A 209 1.06 7.47 -14.45
C ALA A 209 -0.24 7.00 -13.77
N THR A 210 -0.36 7.18 -12.45
CA THR A 210 -1.60 6.91 -11.72
C THR A 210 -2.68 7.93 -12.06
N MET A 211 -2.33 9.22 -12.16
CA MET A 211 -3.27 10.28 -12.51
C MET A 211 -3.95 10.02 -13.87
N GLU A 212 -3.19 9.60 -14.87
CA GLU A 212 -3.70 9.31 -16.22
C GLU A 212 -4.77 8.19 -16.21
N LYS A 213 -4.68 7.24 -15.28
CA LYS A 213 -5.66 6.15 -15.13
C LYS A 213 -7.00 6.60 -14.55
N ILE A 214 -7.01 7.72 -13.84
CA ILE A 214 -8.16 8.19 -13.07
C ILE A 214 -8.70 9.54 -13.52
N CYS A 215 -8.05 10.22 -14.48
CA CYS A 215 -8.37 11.59 -14.87
C CYS A 215 -9.85 11.81 -15.29
N LEU A 216 -10.53 10.76 -15.78
CA LEU A 216 -11.94 10.81 -16.17
C LEU A 216 -12.92 10.44 -15.03
N LYS A 217 -12.43 10.24 -13.79
CA LYS A 217 -13.27 9.73 -12.69
C LYS A 217 -13.73 10.80 -11.69
N GLY A 218 -13.44 12.07 -11.98
CA GLY A 218 -13.98 13.19 -11.19
C GLY A 218 -13.31 13.39 -9.82
N TYR A 219 -12.10 12.85 -9.60
CA TYR A 219 -11.33 13.14 -8.40
C TYR A 219 -10.84 14.59 -8.40
N ASN A 220 -10.87 15.20 -7.23
CA ASN A 220 -10.31 16.55 -7.06
C ASN A 220 -8.79 16.44 -6.84
N LEU A 221 -8.00 16.93 -7.79
CA LEU A 221 -6.56 16.77 -7.83
C LEU A 221 -5.86 18.12 -7.78
N ARG A 222 -4.83 18.23 -6.96
CA ARG A 222 -3.91 19.36 -6.93
C ARG A 222 -2.58 18.93 -7.53
N ARG A 223 -2.17 19.55 -8.66
CA ARG A 223 -0.85 19.33 -9.26
C ARG A 223 0.24 19.96 -8.37
N ILE A 224 1.30 19.22 -8.13
CA ILE A 224 2.49 19.64 -7.40
C ILE A 224 3.68 19.56 -8.37
N SER A 225 4.32 20.70 -8.64
CA SER A 225 5.55 20.74 -9.42
C SER A 225 6.72 20.31 -8.54
N VAL A 226 7.53 19.37 -9.03
CA VAL A 226 8.77 18.93 -8.39
C VAL A 226 9.91 19.78 -8.96
N ASN A 227 10.70 20.40 -8.10
CA ASN A 227 11.81 21.29 -8.44
C ASN A 227 13.02 21.02 -7.55
N SER A 228 14.10 21.79 -7.70
CA SER A 228 15.35 21.64 -6.93
C SER A 228 15.16 21.64 -5.42
N ASP A 229 14.12 22.32 -4.92
CA ASP A 229 13.88 22.48 -3.49
C ASP A 229 13.08 21.32 -2.87
N ASN A 230 12.41 20.52 -3.74
CA ASN A 230 11.54 19.42 -3.33
C ASN A 230 11.71 18.18 -4.23
N LEU A 231 12.93 17.87 -4.64
CA LEU A 231 13.23 16.70 -5.47
C LEU A 231 12.76 15.40 -4.84
N ILE A 232 12.20 14.53 -5.68
CA ILE A 232 11.91 13.14 -5.31
C ILE A 232 13.23 12.37 -5.41
N LYS A 233 13.77 11.99 -4.28
CA LYS A 233 15.09 11.36 -4.16
C LYS A 233 15.24 10.18 -5.13
N SER A 234 16.31 10.16 -5.91
CA SER A 234 16.64 9.14 -6.90
C SER A 234 15.70 9.05 -8.12
N PHE A 235 14.80 10.04 -8.31
CA PHE A 235 13.90 10.15 -9.45
C PHE A 235 13.80 11.61 -9.89
N GLU A 236 14.93 12.18 -10.32
CA GLU A 236 15.08 13.59 -10.72
C GLU A 236 14.36 13.92 -12.03
N ASP A 237 13.93 12.89 -12.77
CA ASP A 237 13.12 12.96 -13.98
C ASP A 237 11.61 13.11 -13.72
N ILE A 238 11.19 13.08 -12.46
CA ILE A 238 9.79 13.30 -12.09
C ILE A 238 9.54 14.80 -11.92
N ASP A 239 8.98 15.44 -12.92
CA ASP A 239 8.68 16.87 -12.94
C ASP A 239 7.45 17.26 -12.12
N CYS A 240 6.51 16.35 -11.92
CA CYS A 240 5.30 16.63 -11.18
C CYS A 240 4.66 15.35 -10.58
N CYS A 241 3.90 15.57 -9.53
CA CYS A 241 3.00 14.60 -8.93
C CYS A 241 1.66 15.30 -8.59
N TYR A 242 0.70 14.54 -8.09
CA TYR A 242 -0.62 15.08 -7.78
C TYR A 242 -1.03 14.66 -6.38
N GLU A 243 -1.73 15.57 -5.68
CA GLU A 243 -2.37 15.27 -4.41
C GLU A 243 -3.86 15.05 -4.62
N ILE A 244 -4.40 14.03 -3.99
CA ILE A 244 -5.85 13.78 -3.91
C ILE A 244 -6.41 14.58 -2.72
N LEU A 245 -7.31 15.52 -3.01
CA LEU A 245 -7.92 16.41 -2.01
C LEU A 245 -9.10 15.77 -1.29
#